data_ce082ecff48244f92896062e02255ddd
#
_entry.id   ce082ecff48244f92896062e02255ddd
#
_cell.length_a   1.000
_cell.length_b   1.000
_cell.length_c   1.000
_cell.angle_alpha   90.00
_cell.angle_beta   90.00
_cell.angle_gamma   90.00
#
_symmetry.space_group_name_H-M   'P 1'
#
loop_
_entity.id
_entity.type
_entity.pdbx_description
1 polymer ?
#
loop_
_entity_poly.entity_id
_entity_poly.type
_entity_poly.pdbx_seq_one_letter_code
_entity_poly.pdbx_strand_id
1 'polypeptide(L)'
;MSEEKKINDQQESGSPEQLSLNDDRRVKVLSPGTLVAKRFFRNRLAVVGLTILAVMFVFSFIGGLISPYGQDEVFYRDDIQLKEYAAMSENTEYRYLVADGQEFGTILQAQLTLHMGKDDSFSYKGVTYDVTEEGDSLYSVSSGGRLLAIAYKDIISSNDPSQKFGFNFSFNALKAHANGEAEFTANGKTYTLDEDSVMLNGEEIAYISRFVIQSKVSGTVITKDFKERVQQAVENGETEYTYVNDAGQEREIKLEYNPAKYQWSIKEGTSTRVFDAYSFPDSAHWLGTDKNGMDMLTRLMYGGRVSLMIGFIVVIISAALGVVLGG
;
A
#
# COMPACT_ATOMS: atom_id res chain seq x y z
N MET A 1 16.89 -23.82 117.28
CA MET A 1 15.46 -23.67 117.18
C MET A 1 15.07 -24.24 115.86
N SER A 2 14.74 -25.51 115.86
CA SER A 2 13.47 -26.08 115.67
C SER A 2 12.94 -26.01 114.26
N GLU A 3 12.53 -26.95 113.53
CA GLU A 3 12.06 -28.32 113.74
C GLU A 3 12.05 -28.92 112.31
N GLU A 4 12.59 -30.05 112.11
CA GLU A 4 11.90 -31.38 111.94
C GLU A 4 10.51 -31.34 111.28
N LYS A 5 10.40 -32.01 110.10
CA LYS A 5 9.46 -33.15 109.91
C LYS A 5 9.32 -33.48 108.40
N LYS A 6 9.66 -34.58 108.09
CA LYS A 6 9.11 -35.90 107.88
C LYS A 6 9.08 -36.30 106.38
N ILE A 7 9.81 -37.30 106.19
CA ILE A 7 9.76 -38.36 105.18
C ILE A 7 8.32 -38.88 105.02
N ASN A 8 7.89 -39.05 103.76
CA ASN A 8 7.03 -40.15 103.47
C ASN A 8 7.25 -40.67 102.01
N ASP A 9 7.76 -41.90 102.02
CA ASP A 9 7.83 -42.74 100.82
C ASP A 9 6.43 -43.05 100.28
N GLN A 10 6.23 -42.94 99.02
CA GLN A 10 5.40 -43.84 98.26
C GLN A 10 5.97 -44.13 96.90
N GLN A 11 6.61 -45.31 96.84
CA GLN A 11 6.82 -46.05 95.60
C GLN A 11 5.45 -46.32 95.02
N GLU A 12 5.13 -45.79 93.85
CA GLU A 12 4.20 -46.43 92.94
C GLU A 12 4.95 -46.94 91.72
N SER A 13 5.05 -48.24 91.68
CA SER A 13 5.44 -49.07 90.61
C SER A 13 4.50 -48.93 89.43
N GLY A 14 4.81 -48.03 88.52
CA GLY A 14 4.18 -48.00 87.21
C GLY A 14 4.74 -49.07 86.33
N SER A 15 4.00 -50.16 86.15
CA SER A 15 4.26 -51.20 85.19
C SER A 15 4.45 -50.59 83.77
N PRO A 16 5.41 -51.06 82.99
CA PRO A 16 5.54 -50.67 81.62
C PRO A 16 4.29 -51.14 80.87
N GLU A 17 3.45 -50.17 80.41
CA GLU A 17 2.34 -50.46 79.48
C GLU A 17 2.94 -51.21 78.30
N GLN A 18 2.67 -52.53 78.26
CA GLN A 18 2.88 -53.35 77.10
C GLN A 18 2.09 -52.76 75.97
N LEU A 19 2.77 -52.04 75.10
CA LEU A 19 2.22 -51.60 73.79
C LEU A 19 1.78 -52.83 73.03
N SER A 20 0.49 -53.13 73.09
CA SER A 20 -0.14 -54.18 72.30
C SER A 20 0.10 -53.86 70.82
N LEU A 21 0.71 -54.83 70.14
CA LEU A 21 0.91 -54.75 68.68
C LEU A 21 -0.39 -54.68 67.89
N ASN A 22 -1.54 -54.78 68.53
CA ASN A 22 -2.89 -54.75 67.95
C ASN A 22 -3.70 -53.50 68.36
N ASP A 23 -3.03 -52.39 68.68
CA ASP A 23 -3.75 -51.11 68.88
C ASP A 23 -4.11 -50.50 67.56
N ASP A 24 -5.13 -51.01 66.87
CA ASP A 24 -5.69 -50.54 65.61
C ASP A 24 -6.22 -49.07 65.67
N ARG A 25 -6.23 -48.47 66.85
CA ARG A 25 -6.70 -47.09 67.03
C ARG A 25 -5.66 -46.03 66.72
N ARG A 26 -4.40 -46.38 66.56
CA ARG A 26 -3.30 -45.45 66.29
C ARG A 26 -2.84 -45.38 64.87
N VAL A 27 -3.12 -46.37 64.04
CA VAL A 27 -2.74 -46.36 62.65
C VAL A 27 -3.94 -45.97 61.78
N LYS A 28 -4.06 -44.70 61.54
CA LYS A 28 -5.01 -44.19 60.52
C LYS A 28 -4.49 -44.70 59.16
N VAL A 29 -5.03 -45.83 58.69
CA VAL A 29 -4.72 -46.39 57.40
C VAL A 29 -5.20 -45.39 56.35
N LEU A 30 -4.30 -44.59 55.85
CA LEU A 30 -4.58 -43.66 54.76
C LEU A 30 -4.76 -44.49 53.50
N SER A 31 -5.84 -44.21 52.76
CA SER A 31 -6.04 -44.86 51.45
C SER A 31 -4.83 -44.66 50.54
N PRO A 32 -4.50 -45.60 49.65
CA PRO A 32 -3.37 -45.48 48.74
C PRO A 32 -3.36 -44.16 47.96
N GLY A 33 -4.54 -43.65 47.57
CA GLY A 33 -4.70 -42.37 46.88
C GLY A 33 -4.29 -41.17 47.75
N THR A 34 -4.65 -41.15 49.08
CA THR A 34 -4.24 -40.09 49.97
C THR A 34 -2.76 -40.05 50.26
N LEU A 35 -2.10 -41.22 50.27
CA LEU A 35 -0.66 -41.32 50.42
C LEU A 35 0.07 -40.75 49.19
N VAL A 36 -0.40 -41.07 47.98
CA VAL A 36 0.12 -40.56 46.72
C VAL A 36 -0.07 -39.04 46.67
N ALA A 37 -1.29 -38.53 46.96
CA ALA A 37 -1.55 -37.12 46.99
C ALA A 37 -0.63 -36.38 47.98
N LYS A 38 -0.49 -36.88 49.20
CA LYS A 38 0.39 -36.29 50.22
C LYS A 38 1.87 -36.25 49.79
N ARG A 39 2.35 -37.28 49.11
CA ARG A 39 3.70 -37.30 48.54
C ARG A 39 3.86 -36.33 47.39
N PHE A 40 2.87 -36.21 46.51
CA PHE A 40 2.83 -35.29 45.39
C PHE A 40 2.89 -33.83 45.88
N PHE A 41 1.99 -33.41 46.80
CA PHE A 41 1.98 -32.05 47.30
C PHE A 41 3.18 -31.67 48.16
N ARG A 42 3.93 -32.65 48.66
CA ARG A 42 5.22 -32.42 49.34
C ARG A 42 6.38 -32.17 48.39
N ASN A 43 6.23 -32.56 47.12
CA ASN A 43 7.24 -32.30 46.11
C ASN A 43 7.01 -30.89 45.50
N ARG A 44 7.90 -29.94 45.80
CA ARG A 44 7.81 -28.56 45.35
C ARG A 44 7.75 -28.44 43.82
N LEU A 45 8.55 -29.26 43.08
CA LEU A 45 8.58 -29.27 41.63
C LEU A 45 7.24 -29.76 41.05
N ALA A 46 6.63 -30.76 41.65
CA ALA A 46 5.32 -31.30 41.23
C ALA A 46 4.22 -30.24 41.43
N VAL A 47 4.28 -29.50 42.54
CA VAL A 47 3.32 -28.38 42.79
C VAL A 47 3.49 -27.25 41.82
N VAL A 48 4.73 -26.86 41.51
CA VAL A 48 5.00 -25.83 40.48
C VAL A 48 4.47 -26.26 39.12
N GLY A 49 4.74 -27.50 38.69
CA GLY A 49 4.22 -28.07 37.43
C GLY A 49 2.69 -28.08 37.37
N LEU A 50 2.04 -28.51 38.47
CA LEU A 50 0.58 -28.47 38.57
C LEU A 50 0.01 -27.04 38.47
N THR A 51 0.67 -26.08 39.12
CA THR A 51 0.26 -24.67 39.08
C THR A 51 0.35 -24.12 37.65
N ILE A 52 1.45 -24.38 36.96
CA ILE A 52 1.62 -23.98 35.54
C ILE A 52 0.52 -24.59 34.67
N LEU A 53 0.25 -25.89 34.81
CA LEU A 53 -0.82 -26.57 34.08
C LEU A 53 -2.21 -25.96 34.38
N ALA A 54 -2.49 -25.66 35.66
CA ALA A 54 -3.74 -25.06 36.06
C ALA A 54 -3.92 -23.65 35.45
N VAL A 55 -2.85 -22.83 35.47
CA VAL A 55 -2.86 -21.50 34.84
C VAL A 55 -3.06 -21.63 33.34
N MET A 56 -2.35 -22.54 32.66
CA MET A 56 -2.54 -22.77 31.23
C MET A 56 -3.94 -23.26 30.91
N PHE A 57 -4.52 -24.11 31.75
CA PHE A 57 -5.89 -24.60 31.58
C PHE A 57 -6.91 -23.45 31.68
N VAL A 58 -6.81 -22.62 32.74
CA VAL A 58 -7.65 -21.44 32.92
C VAL A 58 -7.49 -20.49 31.74
N PHE A 59 -6.25 -20.19 31.35
CA PHE A 59 -5.97 -19.30 30.22
C PHE A 59 -6.60 -19.83 28.92
N SER A 60 -6.43 -21.10 28.61
CA SER A 60 -6.87 -21.68 27.33
C SER A 60 -8.38 -21.91 27.27
N PHE A 61 -9.01 -22.38 28.35
CA PHE A 61 -10.43 -22.74 28.34
C PHE A 61 -11.35 -21.59 28.77
N ILE A 62 -10.94 -20.80 29.76
CA ILE A 62 -11.72 -19.67 30.26
C ILE A 62 -11.37 -18.42 29.48
N GLY A 63 -10.09 -18.16 29.18
CA GLY A 63 -9.65 -17.00 28.44
C GLY A 63 -10.33 -16.89 27.06
N GLY A 64 -10.42 -18.01 26.34
CA GLY A 64 -11.11 -18.05 25.04
C GLY A 64 -12.62 -17.81 25.10
N LEU A 65 -13.26 -17.90 26.29
CA LEU A 65 -14.67 -17.52 26.48
C LEU A 65 -14.85 -16.04 26.83
N ILE A 66 -13.80 -15.43 27.39
CA ILE A 66 -13.78 -14.01 27.78
C ILE A 66 -13.30 -13.14 26.63
N SER A 67 -12.51 -13.67 25.70
CA SER A 67 -12.06 -12.92 24.54
C SER A 67 -13.24 -12.35 23.77
N PRO A 68 -13.21 -11.05 23.41
CA PRO A 68 -14.26 -10.44 22.59
C PRO A 68 -14.21 -10.93 21.13
N TYR A 69 -13.16 -11.63 20.74
CA TYR A 69 -12.89 -12.02 19.36
C TYR A 69 -13.06 -13.52 19.13
N GLY A 70 -13.51 -13.88 17.93
CA GLY A 70 -13.57 -15.27 17.45
C GLY A 70 -12.20 -15.84 17.12
N GLN A 71 -12.08 -17.18 17.14
CA GLN A 71 -10.84 -17.86 16.80
C GLN A 71 -10.33 -17.55 15.38
N ASP A 72 -11.27 -17.45 14.42
CA ASP A 72 -11.00 -17.27 13.00
C ASP A 72 -11.43 -15.88 12.51
N GLU A 73 -11.63 -14.95 13.44
CA GLU A 73 -12.00 -13.57 13.11
C GLU A 73 -10.80 -12.83 12.52
N VAL A 74 -11.02 -12.23 11.34
CA VAL A 74 -9.99 -11.54 10.56
C VAL A 74 -10.27 -10.05 10.59
N PHE A 75 -9.28 -9.28 10.98
CA PHE A 75 -9.33 -7.83 10.99
C PHE A 75 -8.71 -7.26 9.73
N TYR A 76 -9.27 -6.14 9.29
CA TYR A 76 -8.86 -5.44 8.08
C TYR A 76 -8.58 -3.99 8.42
N ARG A 77 -7.66 -3.41 7.68
CA ARG A 77 -7.43 -1.97 7.65
C ARG A 77 -7.54 -1.45 6.22
N ASP A 78 -7.91 -0.20 6.09
CA ASP A 78 -7.83 0.47 4.82
C ASP A 78 -6.39 1.00 4.65
N ASP A 79 -5.77 0.63 3.52
CA ASP A 79 -4.42 1.05 3.17
C ASP A 79 -4.44 1.74 1.80
N ILE A 80 -3.74 2.86 1.70
CA ILE A 80 -3.67 3.60 0.44
C ILE A 80 -2.55 2.97 -0.40
N GLN A 81 -2.95 2.28 -1.45
CA GLN A 81 -2.01 1.75 -2.43
C GLN A 81 -1.85 2.73 -3.60
N LEU A 82 -0.63 3.18 -3.80
CA LEU A 82 -0.28 4.03 -4.94
C LEU A 82 -0.12 3.15 -6.18
N LYS A 83 -0.92 3.43 -7.21
CA LYS A 83 -0.84 2.75 -8.52
C LYS A 83 -0.49 3.76 -9.60
N GLU A 84 0.29 3.32 -10.58
CA GLU A 84 0.57 4.09 -11.79
C GLU A 84 -0.76 4.44 -12.49
N TYR A 85 -1.06 5.73 -12.57
CA TYR A 85 -2.27 6.24 -13.21
C TYR A 85 -1.98 6.85 -14.57
N ALA A 86 -0.96 7.71 -14.62
CA ALA A 86 -0.53 8.38 -15.84
C ALA A 86 0.97 8.67 -15.81
N ALA A 87 1.49 9.13 -16.91
CA ALA A 87 2.84 9.64 -17.00
C ALA A 87 2.83 10.94 -17.81
N MET A 88 3.60 11.92 -17.35
CA MET A 88 3.78 13.20 -18.02
C MET A 88 5.22 13.36 -18.47
N SER A 89 5.42 13.78 -19.71
CA SER A 89 6.73 14.15 -20.26
C SER A 89 6.68 15.53 -20.87
N GLU A 90 7.72 16.31 -20.68
CA GLU A 90 7.89 17.58 -21.38
C GLU A 90 8.57 17.32 -22.74
N ASN A 91 7.99 17.86 -23.80
CA ASN A 91 8.62 17.82 -25.12
C ASN A 91 9.61 18.97 -25.25
N THR A 92 10.89 18.67 -25.05
CA THR A 92 11.97 19.65 -25.11
C THR A 92 12.56 19.81 -26.51
N GLU A 93 12.30 18.86 -27.40
CA GLU A 93 12.85 18.81 -28.75
C GLU A 93 11.84 19.32 -29.79
N TYR A 94 12.33 19.92 -30.87
CA TYR A 94 11.47 20.32 -31.98
C TYR A 94 10.98 19.09 -32.74
N ARG A 95 9.68 19.06 -32.99
CA ARG A 95 9.04 18.14 -33.94
C ARG A 95 8.77 18.85 -35.22
N TYR A 96 8.68 18.08 -36.30
CA TYR A 96 8.52 18.62 -37.67
C TYR A 96 7.23 18.05 -38.26
N LEU A 97 6.43 18.95 -38.85
CA LEU A 97 5.27 18.59 -39.64
C LEU A 97 5.46 19.13 -41.06
N VAL A 98 5.39 18.24 -42.05
CA VAL A 98 5.62 18.59 -43.46
C VAL A 98 4.28 18.94 -44.10
N ALA A 99 4.24 20.00 -44.86
CA ALA A 99 3.04 20.43 -45.60
C ALA A 99 2.62 19.38 -46.64
N ASP A 100 1.34 19.31 -46.91
CA ASP A 100 0.78 18.31 -47.81
C ASP A 100 1.43 18.39 -49.21
N GLY A 101 1.91 17.27 -49.69
CA GLY A 101 2.57 17.17 -51.00
C GLY A 101 3.98 17.81 -51.06
N GLN A 102 4.58 18.15 -49.94
CA GLN A 102 5.96 18.65 -49.86
C GLN A 102 6.91 17.60 -49.28
N GLU A 103 8.22 17.82 -49.46
CA GLU A 103 9.29 17.00 -48.88
C GLU A 103 10.20 17.88 -48.01
N PHE A 104 10.44 17.44 -46.78
CA PHE A 104 11.35 18.10 -45.86
C PHE A 104 12.11 17.05 -45.05
N GLY A 105 13.21 16.56 -45.67
CA GLY A 105 13.99 15.46 -45.12
C GLY A 105 14.83 15.84 -43.89
N THR A 106 15.38 14.85 -43.21
CA THR A 106 16.15 14.98 -41.95
C THR A 106 17.32 15.94 -42.03
N ILE A 107 17.98 16.06 -43.19
CA ILE A 107 19.10 17.01 -43.39
C ILE A 107 18.58 18.45 -43.34
N LEU A 108 17.43 18.73 -43.96
CA LEU A 108 16.81 20.06 -43.89
C LEU A 108 16.29 20.38 -42.46
N GLN A 109 15.78 19.38 -41.76
CA GLN A 109 15.40 19.54 -40.35
C GLN A 109 16.60 19.90 -39.48
N ALA A 110 17.76 19.26 -39.69
CA ALA A 110 19.00 19.58 -39.00
C ALA A 110 19.51 21.00 -39.34
N GLN A 111 19.45 21.39 -40.62
CA GLN A 111 19.81 22.75 -41.04
C GLN A 111 18.89 23.79 -40.42
N LEU A 112 17.58 23.55 -40.44
CA LEU A 112 16.60 24.42 -39.76
C LEU A 112 16.92 24.61 -38.27
N THR A 113 17.22 23.53 -37.56
CA THR A 113 17.58 23.58 -36.13
C THR A 113 18.79 24.49 -35.84
N LEU A 114 19.75 24.52 -36.74
CA LEU A 114 20.97 25.35 -36.61
C LEU A 114 20.68 26.85 -36.81
N HIS A 115 19.64 27.20 -37.59
CA HIS A 115 19.32 28.56 -38.00
C HIS A 115 18.11 29.16 -37.25
N MET A 116 17.25 28.35 -36.68
CA MET A 116 16.10 28.82 -35.86
C MET A 116 16.54 29.79 -34.77
N GLY A 117 15.86 30.93 -34.67
CA GLY A 117 16.15 32.01 -33.72
C GLY A 117 17.47 32.76 -33.93
N LYS A 118 18.17 32.53 -35.06
CA LYS A 118 19.44 33.19 -35.41
C LYS A 118 19.41 33.89 -36.76
N ASP A 119 18.90 33.16 -37.75
CA ASP A 119 18.94 33.58 -39.14
C ASP A 119 17.53 33.49 -39.75
N ASP A 120 17.15 34.42 -40.60
CA ASP A 120 15.87 34.41 -41.30
C ASP A 120 15.85 33.51 -42.54
N SER A 121 16.99 32.96 -42.92
CA SER A 121 17.09 32.00 -44.03
C SER A 121 18.38 31.19 -44.00
N PHE A 122 18.36 30.04 -44.67
CA PHE A 122 19.55 29.24 -44.94
C PHE A 122 19.55 28.68 -46.35
N SER A 123 20.72 28.30 -46.84
CA SER A 123 20.88 27.73 -48.20
C SER A 123 21.41 26.31 -48.12
N TYR A 124 20.76 25.41 -48.83
CA TYR A 124 21.23 24.01 -48.97
C TYR A 124 21.12 23.54 -50.42
N LYS A 125 22.23 23.04 -50.98
CA LYS A 125 22.35 22.58 -52.37
C LYS A 125 21.88 23.61 -53.41
N GLY A 126 22.13 24.93 -53.17
CA GLY A 126 21.76 25.99 -54.07
C GLY A 126 20.29 26.44 -54.01
N VAL A 127 19.52 25.90 -53.06
CA VAL A 127 18.16 26.31 -52.79
C VAL A 127 18.14 27.12 -51.49
N THR A 128 17.46 28.26 -51.50
CA THR A 128 17.26 29.11 -50.32
C THR A 128 15.95 28.74 -49.63
N TYR A 129 16.02 28.64 -48.31
CA TYR A 129 14.92 28.36 -47.44
C TYR A 129 14.73 29.53 -46.48
N ASP A 130 13.55 30.13 -46.48
CA ASP A 130 13.20 31.23 -45.60
C ASP A 130 12.64 30.63 -44.29
N VAL A 131 13.13 31.13 -43.16
CA VAL A 131 12.73 30.71 -41.80
C VAL A 131 11.94 31.85 -41.17
N THR A 132 10.75 31.57 -40.72
CA THR A 132 9.89 32.58 -40.05
C THR A 132 9.55 32.06 -38.67
N GLU A 133 9.75 32.88 -37.64
CA GLU A 133 9.24 32.63 -36.32
C GLU A 133 7.75 33.02 -36.28
N GLU A 134 6.89 32.03 -36.10
CA GLU A 134 5.43 32.19 -36.11
C GLU A 134 4.84 32.42 -34.70
N GLY A 135 5.64 32.18 -33.66
CA GLY A 135 5.31 32.39 -32.27
C GLY A 135 6.27 31.60 -31.34
N ASP A 136 5.99 31.57 -30.05
CA ASP A 136 6.88 30.90 -29.09
C ASP A 136 7.08 29.42 -29.48
N SER A 137 8.35 29.06 -29.72
CA SER A 137 8.75 27.68 -30.07
C SER A 137 8.06 27.12 -31.33
N LEU A 138 7.60 27.98 -32.24
CA LEU A 138 6.99 27.63 -33.51
C LEU A 138 7.69 28.35 -34.68
N TYR A 139 8.25 27.60 -35.60
CA TYR A 139 8.92 28.11 -36.80
C TYR A 139 8.30 27.51 -38.05
N SER A 140 8.16 28.31 -39.07
CA SER A 140 7.80 27.86 -40.41
C SER A 140 8.97 27.97 -41.37
N VAL A 141 9.03 27.09 -42.38
CA VAL A 141 10.03 27.08 -43.41
C VAL A 141 9.37 27.10 -44.77
N SER A 142 9.77 28.04 -45.58
CA SER A 142 9.30 28.16 -46.96
C SER A 142 10.47 28.20 -47.97
N SER A 143 10.18 27.90 -49.23
CA SER A 143 11.09 28.09 -50.34
C SER A 143 10.34 28.54 -51.57
N GLY A 144 10.83 29.64 -52.19
CA GLY A 144 10.15 30.23 -53.34
C GLY A 144 8.67 30.64 -53.03
N GLY A 145 8.41 31.09 -51.83
CA GLY A 145 7.05 31.50 -51.36
C GLY A 145 6.10 30.34 -51.03
N ARG A 146 6.56 29.08 -51.07
CA ARG A 146 5.76 27.94 -50.74
C ARG A 146 6.15 27.38 -49.38
N LEU A 147 5.17 27.24 -48.46
CA LEU A 147 5.37 26.64 -47.16
C LEU A 147 5.69 25.15 -47.28
N LEU A 148 6.78 24.71 -46.67
CA LEU A 148 7.30 23.33 -46.76
C LEU A 148 7.03 22.55 -45.47
N ALA A 149 7.34 23.13 -44.33
CA ALA A 149 7.21 22.46 -43.03
C ALA A 149 7.13 23.47 -41.91
N ILE A 150 6.73 22.99 -40.76
CA ILE A 150 6.83 23.68 -39.46
C ILE A 150 7.68 22.88 -38.47
N ALA A 151 8.37 23.58 -37.58
CA ALA A 151 9.05 23.04 -36.42
C ALA A 151 8.37 23.58 -35.17
N TYR A 152 8.00 22.72 -34.24
CA TYR A 152 7.20 23.08 -33.06
C TYR A 152 7.58 22.22 -31.86
N LYS A 153 7.30 22.75 -30.63
CA LYS A 153 7.47 22.01 -29.39
C LYS A 153 6.14 21.63 -28.76
N ASP A 154 5.11 22.48 -28.88
CA ASP A 154 3.81 22.20 -28.29
C ASP A 154 3.02 21.20 -29.14
N ILE A 155 2.50 20.16 -28.47
CA ILE A 155 1.92 19.00 -29.14
C ILE A 155 0.41 19.08 -29.08
N ILE A 156 -0.26 18.86 -30.20
CA ILE A 156 -1.70 18.72 -30.30
C ILE A 156 -2.07 17.26 -29.95
N SER A 157 -2.80 17.08 -28.88
CA SER A 157 -3.33 15.79 -28.46
C SER A 157 -4.84 15.74 -28.71
N SER A 158 -5.31 14.82 -29.56
CA SER A 158 -6.73 14.63 -29.81
C SER A 158 -7.41 13.92 -28.63
N ASN A 159 -8.64 14.29 -28.32
CA ASN A 159 -9.49 13.58 -27.36
C ASN A 159 -10.00 12.24 -27.92
N ASP A 160 -10.09 12.12 -29.25
CA ASP A 160 -10.36 10.85 -29.94
C ASP A 160 -9.04 10.29 -30.52
N PRO A 161 -8.51 9.15 -30.00
CA PRO A 161 -7.28 8.55 -30.50
C PRO A 161 -7.32 8.15 -31.99
N SER A 162 -8.49 8.00 -32.57
CA SER A 162 -8.68 7.69 -33.99
C SER A 162 -8.57 8.92 -34.89
N GLN A 163 -8.72 10.12 -34.34
CA GLN A 163 -8.70 11.38 -35.06
C GLN A 163 -7.26 11.86 -35.28
N LYS A 164 -6.91 12.11 -36.54
CA LYS A 164 -5.63 12.74 -36.92
C LYS A 164 -5.90 14.08 -37.56
N PHE A 165 -5.17 15.09 -37.08
CA PHE A 165 -5.25 16.43 -37.64
C PHE A 165 -4.26 16.57 -38.80
N GLY A 166 -4.73 17.15 -39.91
CA GLY A 166 -3.91 17.48 -41.06
C GLY A 166 -3.04 18.70 -40.84
N PHE A 167 -2.11 18.97 -41.79
CA PHE A 167 -1.14 20.06 -41.69
C PHE A 167 -1.82 21.44 -41.48
N ASN A 168 -2.85 21.76 -42.24
CA ASN A 168 -3.53 23.05 -42.16
C ASN A 168 -4.13 23.33 -40.79
N PHE A 169 -4.81 22.32 -40.20
CA PHE A 169 -5.34 22.42 -38.86
C PHE A 169 -4.22 22.61 -37.83
N SER A 170 -3.19 21.73 -37.88
CA SER A 170 -2.12 21.73 -36.89
C SER A 170 -1.32 23.01 -36.90
N PHE A 171 -1.01 23.56 -38.09
CA PHE A 171 -0.26 24.81 -38.20
C PHE A 171 -1.05 25.99 -37.64
N ASN A 172 -2.33 26.14 -38.03
CA ASN A 172 -3.14 27.27 -37.56
C ASN A 172 -3.46 27.17 -36.06
N ALA A 173 -3.70 25.97 -35.56
CA ALA A 173 -3.93 25.74 -34.14
C ALA A 173 -2.69 26.11 -33.29
N LEU A 174 -1.51 25.62 -33.69
CA LEU A 174 -0.24 25.91 -33.01
C LEU A 174 0.10 27.41 -33.09
N LYS A 175 -0.14 28.04 -34.25
CA LYS A 175 0.11 29.44 -34.42
C LYS A 175 -0.80 30.31 -33.57
N ALA A 176 -2.09 30.03 -33.55
CA ALA A 176 -3.05 30.74 -32.70
C ALA A 176 -2.71 30.57 -31.21
N HIS A 177 -2.40 29.35 -30.79
CA HIS A 177 -1.98 29.08 -29.43
C HIS A 177 -0.69 29.80 -29.03
N ALA A 178 0.35 29.76 -29.87
CA ALA A 178 1.62 30.45 -29.61
C ALA A 178 1.50 31.98 -29.56
N ASN A 179 0.50 32.55 -30.23
CA ASN A 179 0.24 33.99 -30.25
C ASN A 179 -0.86 34.42 -29.26
N GLY A 180 -1.47 33.48 -28.50
CA GLY A 180 -2.56 33.78 -27.56
C GLY A 180 -3.84 34.23 -28.26
N GLU A 181 -4.10 33.79 -29.50
CA GLU A 181 -5.31 34.09 -30.23
C GLU A 181 -6.50 33.27 -29.72
N ALA A 182 -7.67 33.87 -29.55
CA ALA A 182 -8.84 33.19 -29.02
C ALA A 182 -9.51 32.22 -30.01
N GLU A 183 -9.24 32.38 -31.34
CA GLU A 183 -9.85 31.55 -32.38
C GLU A 183 -8.93 31.42 -33.59
N PHE A 184 -9.12 30.34 -34.36
CA PHE A 184 -8.47 30.15 -35.64
C PHE A 184 -9.37 29.44 -36.64
N THR A 185 -9.05 29.59 -37.92
CA THR A 185 -9.79 28.92 -38.99
C THR A 185 -8.93 27.87 -39.69
N ALA A 186 -9.45 26.67 -39.84
CA ALA A 186 -8.81 25.60 -40.56
C ALA A 186 -9.84 24.74 -41.32
N ASN A 187 -9.52 24.39 -42.57
CA ASN A 187 -10.36 23.53 -43.41
C ASN A 187 -11.81 24.04 -43.54
N GLY A 188 -12.01 25.40 -43.55
CA GLY A 188 -13.33 26.01 -43.66
C GLY A 188 -14.20 25.97 -42.40
N LYS A 189 -13.62 25.61 -41.26
CA LYS A 189 -14.26 25.64 -39.93
C LYS A 189 -13.53 26.61 -39.03
N THR A 190 -14.26 27.27 -38.12
CA THR A 190 -13.70 28.11 -37.07
C THR A 190 -13.68 27.32 -35.78
N TYR A 191 -12.54 27.38 -35.10
CA TYR A 191 -12.27 26.75 -33.82
C TYR A 191 -11.97 27.81 -32.79
N THR A 192 -12.39 27.63 -31.56
CA THR A 192 -12.04 28.52 -30.45
C THR A 192 -10.96 27.86 -29.59
N LEU A 193 -10.06 28.72 -29.05
CA LEU A 193 -9.05 28.30 -28.07
C LEU A 193 -9.50 28.82 -26.71
N ASP A 194 -9.59 27.89 -25.76
CA ASP A 194 -9.81 28.18 -24.34
C ASP A 194 -8.56 27.72 -23.60
N GLU A 195 -7.63 28.65 -23.37
CA GLU A 195 -6.26 28.37 -22.93
C GLU A 195 -5.58 27.35 -23.88
N ASP A 196 -5.33 26.15 -23.39
CA ASP A 196 -4.69 25.06 -24.14
C ASP A 196 -5.70 24.15 -24.88
N SER A 197 -7.00 24.35 -24.70
CA SER A 197 -8.04 23.52 -25.29
C SER A 197 -8.54 24.03 -26.61
N VAL A 198 -8.62 23.16 -27.60
CA VAL A 198 -9.21 23.44 -28.92
C VAL A 198 -10.66 22.98 -28.92
N MET A 199 -11.57 23.94 -29.10
CA MET A 199 -13.01 23.71 -29.07
C MET A 199 -13.62 23.80 -30.47
N LEU A 200 -14.57 22.92 -30.76
CA LEU A 200 -15.41 22.98 -31.94
C LEU A 200 -16.87 22.91 -31.53
N ASN A 201 -17.66 23.93 -31.82
CA ASN A 201 -19.07 24.01 -31.43
C ASN A 201 -19.35 23.86 -29.92
N GLY A 202 -18.38 24.26 -29.06
CA GLY A 202 -18.48 24.14 -27.62
C GLY A 202 -18.05 22.78 -27.05
N GLU A 203 -17.54 21.88 -27.89
CA GLU A 203 -16.98 20.58 -27.47
C GLU A 203 -15.46 20.59 -27.64
N GLU A 204 -14.73 20.13 -26.63
CA GLU A 204 -13.28 19.99 -26.69
C GLU A 204 -12.89 18.82 -27.60
N ILE A 205 -12.12 19.12 -28.65
CA ILE A 205 -11.66 18.13 -29.63
C ILE A 205 -10.17 17.80 -29.52
N ALA A 206 -9.41 18.73 -28.98
CA ALA A 206 -7.96 18.58 -28.81
C ALA A 206 -7.43 19.48 -27.69
N TYR A 207 -6.25 19.17 -27.23
CA TYR A 207 -5.50 19.90 -26.22
C TYR A 207 -4.07 20.17 -26.75
N ILE A 208 -3.57 21.40 -26.62
CA ILE A 208 -2.25 21.82 -27.05
C ILE A 208 -1.40 22.04 -25.81
N SER A 209 -0.29 21.31 -25.70
CA SER A 209 0.62 21.50 -24.56
C SER A 209 2.01 20.98 -24.89
N ARG A 210 3.02 21.62 -24.29
CA ARG A 210 4.39 21.09 -24.24
C ARG A 210 4.49 19.83 -23.36
N PHE A 211 3.59 19.70 -22.43
CA PHE A 211 3.47 18.52 -21.56
C PHE A 211 2.51 17.51 -22.16
N VAL A 212 3.03 16.31 -22.40
CA VAL A 212 2.23 15.19 -22.89
C VAL A 212 1.91 14.27 -21.73
N ILE A 213 0.62 14.21 -21.37
CA ILE A 213 0.12 13.32 -20.31
C ILE A 213 -0.57 12.13 -20.96
N GLN A 214 -0.07 10.92 -20.64
CA GLN A 214 -0.60 9.67 -21.17
C GLN A 214 -1.09 8.79 -20.03
N SER A 215 -2.31 8.27 -20.15
CA SER A 215 -2.82 7.27 -19.21
C SER A 215 -2.00 5.99 -19.26
N LYS A 216 -1.72 5.41 -18.09
CA LYS A 216 -1.16 4.07 -17.90
C LYS A 216 -2.25 3.04 -17.65
N VAL A 217 -3.47 3.48 -17.44
CA VAL A 217 -4.64 2.63 -17.22
C VAL A 217 -5.41 2.51 -18.53
N SER A 218 -5.58 1.28 -19.01
CA SER A 218 -6.29 1.02 -20.27
C SER A 218 -7.74 1.48 -20.21
N GLY A 219 -8.18 2.19 -21.24
CA GLY A 219 -9.55 2.69 -21.35
C GLY A 219 -9.86 3.96 -20.53
N THR A 220 -8.86 4.54 -19.86
CA THR A 220 -9.04 5.79 -19.10
C THR A 220 -8.69 6.98 -19.97
N VAL A 221 -9.61 7.92 -20.11
CA VAL A 221 -9.38 9.23 -20.71
C VAL A 221 -8.92 10.19 -19.65
N ILE A 222 -7.82 10.90 -19.91
CA ILE A 222 -7.32 11.95 -19.02
C ILE A 222 -8.08 13.24 -19.34
N THR A 223 -8.84 13.75 -18.36
CA THR A 223 -9.63 14.96 -18.53
C THR A 223 -8.75 16.21 -18.58
N LYS A 224 -9.29 17.30 -19.15
CA LYS A 224 -8.63 18.61 -19.18
C LYS A 224 -8.23 19.08 -17.78
N ASP A 225 -9.19 19.11 -16.85
CA ASP A 225 -8.99 19.57 -15.48
C ASP A 225 -7.85 18.81 -14.77
N PHE A 226 -7.77 17.51 -15.04
CA PHE A 226 -6.67 16.68 -14.49
C PHE A 226 -5.33 17.08 -15.11
N LYS A 227 -5.24 17.30 -16.43
CA LYS A 227 -4.02 17.72 -17.10
C LYS A 227 -3.51 19.05 -16.56
N GLU A 228 -4.38 20.05 -16.47
CA GLU A 228 -4.07 21.39 -15.94
C GLU A 228 -3.61 21.31 -14.49
N ARG A 229 -4.30 20.54 -13.66
CA ARG A 229 -3.93 20.38 -12.24
C ARG A 229 -2.56 19.69 -12.08
N VAL A 230 -2.26 18.68 -12.89
CA VAL A 230 -0.94 18.04 -12.90
C VAL A 230 0.14 19.02 -13.33
N GLN A 231 -0.10 19.78 -14.40
CA GLN A 231 0.85 20.77 -14.90
C GLN A 231 1.12 21.84 -13.85
N GLN A 232 0.10 22.42 -13.25
CA GLN A 232 0.23 23.39 -12.16
C GLN A 232 1.00 22.82 -10.96
N ALA A 233 0.74 21.57 -10.59
CA ALA A 233 1.45 20.93 -9.49
C ALA A 233 2.95 20.80 -9.79
N VAL A 234 3.31 20.44 -11.02
CA VAL A 234 4.72 20.33 -11.44
C VAL A 234 5.40 21.70 -11.47
N GLU A 235 4.74 22.73 -12.01
CA GLU A 235 5.25 24.12 -12.06
C GLU A 235 5.43 24.71 -10.66
N ASN A 236 4.53 24.37 -9.71
CA ASN A 236 4.62 24.78 -8.32
C ASN A 236 5.58 23.93 -7.48
N GLY A 237 6.13 22.84 -8.03
CA GLY A 237 6.99 21.90 -7.31
C GLY A 237 6.25 21.06 -6.28
N GLU A 238 4.94 20.87 -6.42
CA GLU A 238 4.13 20.00 -5.56
C GLU A 238 4.44 18.54 -5.92
N THR A 239 4.62 17.70 -4.92
CA THR A 239 4.86 16.26 -5.11
C THR A 239 3.65 15.41 -4.77
N GLU A 240 2.72 15.95 -4.00
CA GLU A 240 1.49 15.27 -3.55
C GLU A 240 0.35 16.29 -3.47
N TYR A 241 -0.82 15.90 -3.96
CA TYR A 241 -2.04 16.73 -3.84
C TYR A 241 -3.29 15.86 -3.93
N THR A 242 -4.42 16.40 -3.46
CA THR A 242 -5.73 15.76 -3.60
C THR A 242 -6.43 16.28 -4.84
N TYR A 243 -7.00 15.38 -5.62
CA TYR A 243 -7.80 15.68 -6.82
C TYR A 243 -9.20 15.07 -6.68
N VAL A 244 -10.21 15.84 -7.00
CA VAL A 244 -11.60 15.36 -7.05
C VAL A 244 -11.94 15.03 -8.50
N ASN A 245 -12.23 13.76 -8.78
CA ASN A 245 -12.59 13.33 -10.13
C ASN A 245 -14.03 13.69 -10.49
N ASP A 246 -14.42 13.48 -11.76
CA ASP A 246 -15.77 13.81 -12.27
C ASP A 246 -16.90 13.08 -11.54
N ALA A 247 -16.60 11.99 -10.86
CA ALA A 247 -17.54 11.24 -10.01
C ALA A 247 -17.64 11.80 -8.57
N GLY A 248 -16.96 12.91 -8.27
CA GLY A 248 -16.92 13.53 -6.94
C GLY A 248 -16.10 12.77 -5.90
N GLN A 249 -15.22 11.86 -6.33
CA GLN A 249 -14.36 11.07 -5.44
C GLN A 249 -13.02 11.78 -5.25
N GLU A 250 -12.61 11.93 -4.00
CA GLU A 250 -11.27 12.40 -3.66
C GLU A 250 -10.24 11.30 -3.93
N ARG A 251 -9.16 11.68 -4.60
CA ARG A 251 -8.03 10.83 -4.95
C ARG A 251 -6.74 11.50 -4.52
N GLU A 252 -5.90 10.78 -3.85
CA GLU A 252 -4.54 11.24 -3.56
C GLU A 252 -3.67 11.00 -4.79
N ILE A 253 -3.05 12.07 -5.28
CA ILE A 253 -2.14 12.02 -6.42
C ILE A 253 -0.73 12.28 -5.92
N LYS A 254 0.19 11.40 -6.30
CA LYS A 254 1.62 11.54 -6.04
C LYS A 254 2.39 11.64 -7.34
N LEU A 255 3.25 12.67 -7.41
CA LEU A 255 4.12 12.94 -8.56
C LEU A 255 5.55 12.53 -8.23
N GLU A 256 6.15 11.68 -9.05
CA GLU A 256 7.53 11.25 -8.90
C GLU A 256 8.30 11.50 -10.21
N TYR A 257 9.32 12.36 -10.16
CA TYR A 257 10.15 12.61 -11.33
C TYR A 257 11.18 11.49 -11.53
N ASN A 258 11.22 10.95 -12.74
CA ASN A 258 12.21 9.97 -13.16
C ASN A 258 13.24 10.64 -14.08
N PRO A 259 14.45 10.99 -13.58
CA PRO A 259 15.44 11.70 -14.36
C PRO A 259 16.02 10.86 -15.51
N ALA A 260 16.00 9.53 -15.41
CA ALA A 260 16.50 8.66 -16.49
C ALA A 260 15.59 8.63 -17.71
N LYS A 261 14.29 8.96 -17.54
CA LYS A 261 13.31 8.99 -18.63
C LYS A 261 12.83 10.40 -18.94
N TYR A 262 13.28 11.41 -18.20
CA TYR A 262 12.77 12.79 -18.27
C TYR A 262 11.23 12.84 -18.19
N GLN A 263 10.68 12.08 -17.25
CA GLN A 263 9.25 11.83 -17.15
C GLN A 263 8.78 11.87 -15.69
N TRP A 264 7.62 12.46 -15.48
CA TRP A 264 6.90 12.38 -14.23
C TRP A 264 6.00 11.15 -14.24
N SER A 265 6.10 10.32 -13.20
CA SER A 265 5.15 9.25 -12.90
C SER A 265 4.06 9.84 -12.03
N ILE A 266 2.82 9.67 -12.44
CA ILE A 266 1.62 10.14 -11.74
C ILE A 266 0.96 8.91 -11.15
N LYS A 267 0.99 8.81 -9.82
CA LYS A 267 0.41 7.70 -9.08
C LYS A 267 -0.88 8.14 -8.41
N GLU A 268 -1.90 7.31 -8.50
CA GLU A 268 -3.18 7.52 -7.82
C GLU A 268 -3.26 6.62 -6.59
N GLY A 269 -3.59 7.21 -5.44
CA GLY A 269 -3.89 6.51 -4.21
C GLY A 269 -5.28 5.89 -4.27
N THR A 270 -5.32 4.57 -4.18
CA THR A 270 -6.58 3.83 -4.08
C THR A 270 -6.65 3.18 -2.71
N SER A 271 -7.68 3.53 -1.93
CA SER A 271 -7.96 2.82 -0.68
C SER A 271 -8.30 1.38 -0.99
N THR A 272 -7.53 0.48 -0.43
CA THR A 272 -7.71 -0.96 -0.58
C THR A 272 -7.79 -1.57 0.81
N ARG A 273 -8.84 -2.37 1.03
CA ARG A 273 -9.00 -3.11 2.26
C ARG A 273 -8.03 -4.28 2.30
N VAL A 274 -7.05 -4.23 3.19
CA VAL A 274 -6.03 -5.26 3.37
C VAL A 274 -6.17 -5.92 4.74
N PHE A 275 -5.61 -7.12 4.92
CA PHE A 275 -5.50 -7.72 6.24
C PHE A 275 -4.71 -6.79 7.17
N ASP A 276 -5.20 -6.62 8.38
CA ASP A 276 -4.46 -5.90 9.43
C ASP A 276 -3.35 -6.79 9.99
N ALA A 277 -2.40 -7.12 9.11
CA ALA A 277 -1.33 -8.06 9.38
C ALA A 277 -0.20 -7.42 10.19
N TYR A 278 0.28 -8.16 11.21
CA TYR A 278 1.40 -7.76 12.07
C TYR A 278 1.23 -6.41 12.75
N SER A 279 0.00 -6.04 13.10
CA SER A 279 -0.25 -4.83 13.88
C SER A 279 0.39 -4.96 15.24
N PHE A 280 0.97 -3.85 15.70
CA PHE A 280 1.57 -3.79 17.04
C PHE A 280 0.51 -3.94 18.13
N PRO A 281 0.91 -4.39 19.33
CA PRO A 281 0.03 -4.43 20.49
C PRO A 281 -0.62 -3.08 20.77
N ASP A 282 -1.93 -3.08 20.91
CA ASP A 282 -2.75 -1.92 21.24
C ASP A 282 -3.87 -2.26 22.24
N SER A 283 -4.80 -1.34 22.46
CA SER A 283 -5.94 -1.54 23.38
C SER A 283 -6.96 -2.56 22.86
N ALA A 284 -7.07 -2.74 21.55
CA ALA A 284 -7.96 -3.71 20.92
C ALA A 284 -7.25 -5.09 20.83
N HIS A 285 -6.02 -5.13 20.40
CA HIS A 285 -5.21 -6.34 20.18
C HIS A 285 -3.98 -6.36 21.10
N TRP A 286 -4.11 -6.89 22.31
CA TRP A 286 -3.07 -6.83 23.34
C TRP A 286 -1.72 -7.47 22.95
N LEU A 287 -1.72 -8.46 22.07
CA LEU A 287 -0.54 -9.05 21.49
C LEU A 287 -0.40 -8.74 20.00
N GLY A 288 -1.18 -7.80 19.48
CA GLY A 288 -1.24 -7.48 18.07
C GLY A 288 -1.94 -8.55 17.24
N THR A 289 -1.78 -8.47 15.91
CA THR A 289 -2.35 -9.40 14.95
C THR A 289 -1.30 -10.27 14.29
N ASP A 290 -1.70 -11.42 13.77
CA ASP A 290 -0.82 -12.31 13.00
C ASP A 290 -0.77 -11.93 11.50
N LYS A 291 -0.06 -12.73 10.70
CA LYS A 291 0.07 -12.53 9.25
C LYS A 291 -1.26 -12.51 8.48
N ASN A 292 -2.32 -13.06 9.05
CA ASN A 292 -3.66 -13.14 8.44
C ASN A 292 -4.62 -12.08 9.02
N GLY A 293 -4.13 -11.16 9.86
CA GLY A 293 -4.94 -10.17 10.53
C GLY A 293 -5.82 -10.73 11.66
N MET A 294 -5.44 -11.85 12.28
CA MET A 294 -6.18 -12.45 13.40
C MET A 294 -5.54 -12.06 14.73
N ASP A 295 -6.34 -11.86 15.77
CA ASP A 295 -5.85 -11.51 17.12
C ASP A 295 -4.97 -12.62 17.70
N MET A 296 -3.70 -12.27 18.03
CA MET A 296 -2.72 -13.24 18.51
C MET A 296 -3.05 -13.79 19.89
N LEU A 297 -3.59 -12.98 20.79
CA LEU A 297 -3.94 -13.43 22.13
C LEU A 297 -5.04 -14.49 22.09
N THR A 298 -6.10 -14.20 21.33
CA THR A 298 -7.22 -15.13 21.12
C THR A 298 -6.74 -16.45 20.51
N ARG A 299 -5.90 -16.39 19.49
CA ARG A 299 -5.34 -17.59 18.86
C ARG A 299 -4.46 -18.40 19.81
N LEU A 300 -3.69 -17.74 20.68
CA LEU A 300 -2.88 -18.43 21.69
C LEU A 300 -3.78 -19.17 22.71
N MET A 301 -4.90 -18.58 23.12
CA MET A 301 -5.87 -19.21 24.01
C MET A 301 -6.50 -20.45 23.37
N TYR A 302 -6.99 -20.34 22.15
CA TYR A 302 -7.59 -21.47 21.42
C TYR A 302 -6.58 -22.55 21.06
N GLY A 303 -5.38 -22.17 20.64
CA GLY A 303 -4.27 -23.11 20.35
C GLY A 303 -3.84 -23.90 21.60
N GLY A 304 -3.79 -23.22 22.75
CA GLY A 304 -3.53 -23.84 24.04
C GLY A 304 -4.57 -24.90 24.40
N ARG A 305 -5.86 -24.64 24.13
CA ARG A 305 -6.95 -25.60 24.34
C ARG A 305 -6.72 -26.89 23.55
N VAL A 306 -6.40 -26.79 22.26
CA VAL A 306 -6.14 -27.94 21.40
C VAL A 306 -4.93 -28.73 21.90
N SER A 307 -3.83 -28.05 22.24
CA SER A 307 -2.61 -28.66 22.74
C SER A 307 -2.83 -29.41 24.06
N LEU A 308 -3.56 -28.81 25.00
CA LEU A 308 -3.89 -29.46 26.27
C LEU A 308 -4.79 -30.68 26.08
N MET A 309 -5.84 -30.59 25.24
CA MET A 309 -6.70 -31.74 24.93
C MET A 309 -5.91 -32.92 24.37
N ILE A 310 -5.05 -32.67 23.39
CA ILE A 310 -4.20 -33.71 22.79
C ILE A 310 -3.28 -34.31 23.86
N GLY A 311 -2.66 -33.48 24.70
CA GLY A 311 -1.80 -33.94 25.79
C GLY A 311 -2.55 -34.85 26.78
N PHE A 312 -3.74 -34.51 27.21
CA PHE A 312 -4.56 -35.32 28.08
C PHE A 312 -4.96 -36.64 27.41
N ILE A 313 -5.39 -36.62 26.16
CA ILE A 313 -5.77 -37.83 25.42
C ILE A 313 -4.58 -38.81 25.33
N VAL A 314 -3.40 -38.31 24.99
CA VAL A 314 -2.17 -39.12 24.88
C VAL A 314 -1.82 -39.75 26.23
N VAL A 315 -1.90 -38.99 27.34
CA VAL A 315 -1.63 -39.50 28.70
C VAL A 315 -2.62 -40.62 29.08
N ILE A 316 -3.92 -40.43 28.81
CA ILE A 316 -4.95 -41.42 29.11
C ILE A 316 -4.73 -42.70 28.32
N ILE A 317 -4.48 -42.58 27.02
CA ILE A 317 -4.20 -43.77 26.15
C ILE A 317 -2.94 -44.48 26.62
N SER A 318 -1.85 -43.77 26.89
CA SER A 318 -0.60 -44.34 27.37
C SER A 318 -0.75 -45.05 28.71
N ALA A 319 -1.51 -44.45 29.64
CA ALA A 319 -1.80 -45.05 30.93
C ALA A 319 -2.64 -46.32 30.78
N ALA A 320 -3.68 -46.31 29.94
CA ALA A 320 -4.52 -47.46 29.67
C ALA A 320 -3.71 -48.61 29.05
N LEU A 321 -2.90 -48.31 28.05
CA LEU A 321 -2.00 -49.34 27.45
C LEU A 321 -0.97 -49.89 28.46
N GLY A 322 -0.40 -49.02 29.29
CA GLY A 322 0.52 -49.42 30.34
C GLY A 322 -0.10 -50.38 31.34
N VAL A 323 -1.34 -50.16 31.72
CA VAL A 323 -2.08 -51.09 32.64
C VAL A 323 -2.43 -52.40 31.96
N VAL A 324 -2.85 -52.37 30.68
CA VAL A 324 -3.22 -53.60 29.94
C VAL A 324 -2.02 -54.50 29.61
N LEU A 325 -0.89 -53.85 29.24
CA LEU A 325 0.31 -54.59 28.83
C LEU A 325 1.26 -54.93 30.00
N GLY A 326 1.19 -54.20 31.12
CA GLY A 326 2.08 -54.36 32.28
C GLY A 326 1.44 -54.95 33.51
N GLY A 327 0.11 -55.17 33.54
CA GLY A 327 -0.63 -55.88 34.57
C GLY A 327 -0.83 -57.32 34.20
#